data_fdbbf1f2f068d0f07ffdc8f6537a8366
#
_entry.id   fdbbf1f2f068d0f07ffdc8f6537a8366
#
_cell.length_a   1.000
_cell.length_b   1.000
_cell.length_c   1.000
_cell.angle_alpha   90.00
_cell.angle_beta   90.00
_cell.angle_gamma   90.00
#
_symmetry.space_group_name_H-M   'P 1'
#
loop_
_entity.id
_entity.type
_entity.pdbx_description
1 polymer ?
#
loop_
_entity_poly.entity_id
_entity_poly.type
_entity_poly.pdbx_seq_one_letter_code
_entity_poly.pdbx_strand_id
1 'polypeptide(L)'
;MKKLIETLKNCWKIEDLRQRLLITLLFTAIYRFGSFVVLPGIDPAKLGELQSQTRGGLMSLLDMFSGGAFSNASIFALGIMPYISASIVMQLLAVAVPYFQKLQREGESGRKKIQWYTRVLTVGILLLQAPSYLLNLQNQAGGSLASGISWSVFMIPATIILAAGSMFILWLGERITDKGVGNGISLIIMIGIIARLPQAFMQEVGSRFTAISSGGLVMFIVEILILYAVVCAAILLVQGTRKIPVQYAKRLVGNKQYGGARQYIPLKLFAANVMPIIFAQALMFIPLAIVQYQSDSASWVVQNLLNTKSLLYNIVYVILIIAFTYFYTAITLNPQQMAEDMKRNNGFIPGVKPGHDTAEYIDTVMTRITFPGSLFIAFIAVMPALAGLLNVQDAFTQFFGGTSLLIMVGVVIDTLQQIESYMLMRHYDGLLNSGHTRKSGAVSAY
;
A
#
# COMPACT_ATOMS: atom_id res chain seq x y z
N MET A 1 -27.06 8.54 3.10
CA MET A 1 -27.04 8.70 1.64
C MET A 1 -27.08 10.17 1.20
N LYS A 2 -28.01 11.05 1.67
CA LYS A 2 -28.05 12.48 1.27
C LYS A 2 -26.72 13.22 1.53
N LYS A 3 -26.11 13.07 2.70
CA LYS A 3 -24.80 13.70 3.03
C LYS A 3 -23.67 13.24 2.10
N LEU A 4 -23.60 11.96 1.73
CA LEU A 4 -22.60 11.45 0.79
C LEU A 4 -22.76 12.06 -0.61
N ILE A 5 -23.99 12.16 -1.09
CA ILE A 5 -24.29 12.78 -2.40
C ILE A 5 -23.94 14.27 -2.39
N GLU A 6 -24.24 14.98 -1.30
CA GLU A 6 -23.85 16.39 -1.12
C GLU A 6 -22.32 16.56 -1.08
N THR A 7 -21.60 15.69 -0.38
CA THR A 7 -20.14 15.73 -0.34
C THR A 7 -19.55 15.48 -1.72
N LEU A 8 -20.03 14.47 -2.45
CA LEU A 8 -19.59 14.18 -3.82
C LEU A 8 -19.90 15.37 -4.76
N LYS A 9 -21.10 15.98 -4.63
CA LYS A 9 -21.46 17.17 -5.42
C LYS A 9 -20.57 18.37 -5.10
N ASN A 10 -20.17 18.54 -3.85
CA ASN A 10 -19.26 19.61 -3.43
C ASN A 10 -17.83 19.35 -3.91
N CYS A 11 -17.33 18.10 -3.88
CA CYS A 11 -16.06 17.72 -4.49
C CYS A 11 -16.02 18.03 -5.98
N TRP A 12 -17.13 17.79 -6.72
CA TRP A 12 -17.20 18.03 -8.16
C TRP A 12 -17.26 19.53 -8.53
N LYS A 13 -17.71 20.38 -7.61
CA LYS A 13 -17.75 21.85 -7.81
C LYS A 13 -16.35 22.49 -7.73
N ILE A 14 -15.39 21.84 -7.07
CA ILE A 14 -14.03 22.36 -6.95
C ILE A 14 -13.24 21.94 -8.20
N GLU A 15 -12.89 22.92 -9.04
CA GLU A 15 -12.27 22.66 -10.34
C GLU A 15 -10.96 21.91 -10.25
N ASP A 16 -10.04 22.33 -9.36
CA ASP A 16 -8.76 21.67 -9.13
C ASP A 16 -8.93 20.21 -8.68
N LEU A 17 -9.86 19.95 -7.76
CA LEU A 17 -10.12 18.60 -7.26
C LEU A 17 -10.74 17.72 -8.34
N ARG A 18 -11.65 18.27 -9.13
CA ARG A 18 -12.26 17.59 -10.28
C ARG A 18 -11.20 17.19 -11.30
N GLN A 19 -10.29 18.10 -11.67
CA GLN A 19 -9.20 17.80 -12.60
C GLN A 19 -8.28 16.70 -12.07
N ARG A 20 -7.89 16.76 -10.79
CA ARG A 20 -7.07 15.73 -10.15
C ARG A 20 -7.76 14.36 -10.11
N LEU A 21 -9.05 14.32 -9.81
CA LEU A 21 -9.84 13.07 -9.84
C LEU A 21 -9.94 12.50 -11.25
N LEU A 22 -10.19 13.34 -12.26
CA LEU A 22 -10.24 12.91 -13.67
C LEU A 22 -8.90 12.36 -14.15
N ILE A 23 -7.78 13.01 -13.79
CA ILE A 23 -6.44 12.51 -14.10
C ILE A 23 -6.18 11.16 -13.45
N THR A 24 -6.56 11.00 -12.18
CA THR A 24 -6.42 9.73 -11.45
C THR A 24 -7.22 8.62 -12.13
N LEU A 25 -8.48 8.89 -12.51
CA LEU A 25 -9.33 7.94 -13.22
C LEU A 25 -8.76 7.57 -14.60
N LEU A 26 -8.28 8.56 -15.35
CA LEU A 26 -7.68 8.33 -16.67
C LEU A 26 -6.46 7.41 -16.59
N PHE A 27 -5.51 7.71 -15.70
CA PHE A 27 -4.31 6.89 -15.54
C PHE A 27 -4.62 5.49 -15.01
N THR A 28 -5.62 5.38 -14.14
CA THR A 28 -6.15 4.09 -13.68
C THR A 28 -6.72 3.26 -14.83
N ALA A 29 -7.51 3.89 -15.71
CA ALA A 29 -8.08 3.22 -16.89
C ALA A 29 -6.97 2.73 -17.85
N ILE A 30 -5.92 3.54 -18.06
CA ILE A 30 -4.75 3.14 -18.86
C ILE A 30 -4.05 1.92 -18.25
N TYR A 31 -3.83 1.92 -16.93
CA TYR A 31 -3.25 0.79 -16.23
C TYR A 31 -4.11 -0.48 -16.40
N ARG A 32 -5.42 -0.39 -16.21
CA ARG A 32 -6.34 -1.52 -16.37
C ARG A 32 -6.39 -2.04 -17.79
N PHE A 33 -6.42 -1.16 -18.78
CA PHE A 33 -6.36 -1.57 -20.18
C PHE A 33 -5.08 -2.36 -20.48
N GLY A 34 -3.91 -1.84 -20.07
CA GLY A 34 -2.63 -2.52 -20.32
C GLY A 34 -2.48 -3.86 -19.59
N SER A 35 -3.20 -4.10 -18.48
CA SER A 35 -3.18 -5.40 -17.80
C SER A 35 -3.90 -6.52 -18.54
N PHE A 36 -4.67 -6.20 -19.59
CA PHE A 36 -5.29 -7.18 -20.50
C PHE A 36 -4.50 -7.37 -21.81
N VAL A 37 -3.51 -6.54 -22.10
CA VAL A 37 -2.69 -6.66 -23.30
C VAL A 37 -1.66 -7.77 -23.08
N VAL A 38 -1.86 -8.91 -23.71
CA VAL A 38 -0.98 -10.08 -23.63
C VAL A 38 0.36 -9.80 -24.31
N LEU A 39 1.45 -10.39 -23.81
CA LEU A 39 2.79 -10.31 -24.40
C LEU A 39 2.76 -10.79 -25.86
N PRO A 40 3.32 -10.01 -26.80
CA PRO A 40 3.41 -10.43 -28.19
C PRO A 40 4.16 -11.76 -28.34
N GLY A 41 3.55 -12.73 -28.99
CA GLY A 41 4.12 -14.07 -29.17
C GLY A 41 3.53 -15.14 -28.24
N ILE A 42 2.63 -14.79 -27.34
CA ILE A 42 1.88 -15.74 -26.50
C ILE A 42 0.45 -15.87 -27.01
N ASP A 43 -0.03 -17.11 -27.10
CA ASP A 43 -1.41 -17.42 -27.50
C ASP A 43 -2.34 -17.31 -26.26
N PRO A 44 -3.26 -16.34 -26.23
CA PRO A 44 -4.15 -16.12 -25.08
C PRO A 44 -5.11 -17.30 -24.84
N ALA A 45 -5.42 -18.11 -25.85
CA ALA A 45 -6.32 -19.25 -25.68
C ALA A 45 -5.73 -20.38 -24.80
N LYS A 46 -4.41 -20.46 -24.71
CA LYS A 46 -3.70 -21.48 -23.92
C LYS A 46 -3.38 -21.04 -22.49
N LEU A 47 -3.72 -19.82 -22.11
CA LEU A 47 -3.45 -19.27 -20.76
C LEU A 47 -4.41 -19.80 -19.68
N GLY A 48 -5.47 -20.55 -20.05
CA GLY A 48 -6.42 -21.11 -19.08
C GLY A 48 -5.79 -22.08 -18.07
N GLU A 49 -4.77 -22.82 -18.46
CA GLU A 49 -4.01 -23.70 -17.58
C GLU A 49 -3.16 -22.90 -16.58
N LEU A 50 -2.52 -21.82 -17.04
CA LEU A 50 -1.76 -20.90 -16.18
C LEU A 50 -2.65 -20.29 -15.10
N GLN A 51 -3.87 -19.87 -15.47
CA GLN A 51 -4.83 -19.32 -14.52
C GLN A 51 -5.25 -20.34 -13.45
N SER A 52 -5.38 -21.61 -13.80
CA SER A 52 -5.75 -22.66 -12.85
C SER A 52 -4.62 -22.95 -11.84
N GLN A 53 -3.37 -22.94 -12.29
CA GLN A 53 -2.19 -23.20 -11.45
C GLN A 53 -1.83 -22.00 -10.56
N THR A 54 -2.14 -20.79 -10.99
CA THR A 54 -1.87 -19.56 -10.23
C THR A 54 -2.89 -19.31 -9.10
N ARG A 55 -3.93 -20.14 -8.97
CA ARG A 55 -5.01 -19.96 -7.97
C ARG A 55 -4.59 -20.24 -6.52
N GLY A 56 -3.44 -20.84 -6.27
CA GLY A 56 -2.98 -21.20 -4.92
C GLY A 56 -1.58 -20.67 -4.58
N GLY A 57 -1.29 -20.56 -3.29
CA GLY A 57 0.04 -20.22 -2.77
C GLY A 57 0.48 -18.77 -3.04
N LEU A 58 1.80 -18.56 -3.02
CA LEU A 58 2.41 -17.24 -3.21
C LEU A 58 2.18 -16.63 -4.61
N MET A 59 2.01 -17.46 -5.64
CA MET A 59 1.72 -17.01 -7.01
C MET A 59 0.38 -16.26 -7.10
N SER A 60 -0.62 -16.71 -6.35
CA SER A 60 -1.93 -16.06 -6.27
C SER A 60 -1.83 -14.65 -5.70
N LEU A 61 -0.92 -14.41 -4.74
CA LEU A 61 -0.67 -13.07 -4.20
C LEU A 61 -0.03 -12.15 -5.25
N LEU A 62 0.95 -12.64 -6.03
CA LEU A 62 1.54 -11.88 -7.14
C LEU A 62 0.48 -11.48 -8.18
N ASP A 63 -0.37 -12.43 -8.54
CA ASP A 63 -1.46 -12.21 -9.50
C ASP A 63 -2.48 -11.19 -8.98
N MET A 64 -2.77 -11.21 -7.69
CA MET A 64 -3.68 -10.25 -7.06
C MET A 64 -3.09 -8.82 -7.05
N PHE A 65 -1.80 -8.65 -6.70
CA PHE A 65 -1.14 -7.33 -6.73
C PHE A 65 -1.00 -6.77 -8.15
N SER A 66 -0.82 -7.62 -9.14
CA SER A 66 -0.80 -7.22 -10.55
C SER A 66 -2.20 -7.02 -11.15
N GLY A 67 -3.27 -7.32 -10.38
CA GLY A 67 -4.65 -7.19 -10.85
C GLY A 67 -5.03 -8.17 -11.96
N GLY A 68 -4.38 -9.34 -11.97
CA GLY A 68 -4.57 -10.37 -12.99
C GLY A 68 -3.62 -10.30 -14.18
N ALA A 69 -2.75 -9.31 -14.20
CA ALA A 69 -1.78 -9.15 -15.28
C ALA A 69 -0.76 -10.31 -15.32
N PHE A 70 -0.43 -10.88 -14.17
CA PHE A 70 0.49 -12.00 -14.03
C PHE A 70 -0.07 -13.26 -14.69
N SER A 71 -1.30 -13.68 -14.37
CA SER A 71 -1.96 -14.85 -14.91
C SER A 71 -2.37 -14.70 -16.38
N ASN A 72 -2.58 -13.47 -16.84
CA ASN A 72 -2.87 -13.15 -18.24
C ASN A 72 -1.61 -13.03 -19.11
N ALA A 73 -0.41 -13.27 -18.56
CA ALA A 73 0.86 -13.05 -19.25
C ALA A 73 0.92 -11.71 -19.99
N SER A 74 0.46 -10.64 -19.33
CA SER A 74 0.37 -9.33 -19.96
C SER A 74 1.71 -8.58 -19.96
N ILE A 75 1.78 -7.48 -20.72
CA ILE A 75 2.92 -6.54 -20.71
C ILE A 75 3.19 -6.04 -19.29
N PHE A 76 2.17 -5.98 -18.43
CA PHE A 76 2.25 -5.53 -17.04
C PHE A 76 2.33 -6.67 -16.03
N ALA A 77 2.72 -7.88 -16.44
CA ALA A 77 2.72 -9.07 -15.59
C ALA A 77 3.52 -8.93 -14.29
N LEU A 78 4.69 -8.30 -14.32
CA LEU A 78 5.51 -8.04 -13.14
C LEU A 78 4.97 -6.89 -12.26
N GLY A 79 4.07 -6.06 -12.82
CA GLY A 79 3.44 -4.97 -12.09
C GLY A 79 4.44 -4.01 -11.45
N ILE A 80 4.13 -3.60 -10.21
CA ILE A 80 4.93 -2.65 -9.42
C ILE A 80 5.85 -3.34 -8.40
N MET A 81 5.81 -4.69 -8.32
CA MET A 81 6.58 -5.47 -7.32
C MET A 81 8.09 -5.23 -7.37
N PRO A 82 8.76 -5.16 -8.55
CA PRO A 82 10.18 -4.89 -8.62
C PRO A 82 10.56 -3.54 -8.02
N TYR A 83 9.71 -2.53 -8.21
CA TYR A 83 9.92 -1.20 -7.60
C TYR A 83 9.75 -1.24 -6.07
N ILE A 84 8.77 -1.99 -5.56
CA ILE A 84 8.58 -2.16 -4.12
C ILE A 84 9.84 -2.78 -3.52
N SER A 85 10.36 -3.86 -4.11
CA SER A 85 11.59 -4.51 -3.67
C SER A 85 12.79 -3.56 -3.69
N ALA A 86 12.95 -2.77 -4.76
CA ALA A 86 13.99 -1.77 -4.87
C ALA A 86 13.86 -0.67 -3.80
N SER A 87 12.65 -0.19 -3.56
CA SER A 87 12.35 0.83 -2.55
C SER A 87 12.68 0.35 -1.14
N ILE A 88 12.37 -0.93 -0.84
CA ILE A 88 12.73 -1.57 0.44
C ILE A 88 14.25 -1.59 0.63
N VAL A 89 14.99 -2.08 -0.38
CA VAL A 89 16.44 -2.14 -0.33
C VAL A 89 17.05 -0.75 -0.13
N MET A 90 16.54 0.26 -0.83
CA MET A 90 17.01 1.64 -0.70
C MET A 90 16.69 2.25 0.68
N GLN A 91 15.54 1.92 1.28
CA GLN A 91 15.21 2.36 2.64
C GLN A 91 16.11 1.71 3.69
N LEU A 92 16.41 0.41 3.54
CA LEU A 92 17.36 -0.29 4.40
C LEU A 92 18.77 0.29 4.26
N LEU A 93 19.22 0.56 3.03
CA LEU A 93 20.51 1.21 2.76
C LEU A 93 20.58 2.63 3.33
N ALA A 94 19.47 3.36 3.32
CA ALA A 94 19.39 4.70 3.89
C ALA A 94 19.57 4.72 5.42
N VAL A 95 19.34 3.58 6.09
CA VAL A 95 19.59 3.42 7.53
C VAL A 95 20.98 2.85 7.79
N ALA A 96 21.42 1.88 6.97
CA ALA A 96 22.68 1.15 7.20
C ALA A 96 23.92 1.92 6.72
N VAL A 97 23.82 2.71 5.64
CA VAL A 97 24.95 3.33 4.98
C VAL A 97 24.99 4.85 5.22
N PRO A 98 26.08 5.39 5.83
CA PRO A 98 26.17 6.82 6.17
C PRO A 98 26.00 7.78 4.97
N TYR A 99 26.37 7.34 3.76
CA TYR A 99 26.20 8.12 2.53
C TYR A 99 24.71 8.40 2.24
N PHE A 100 23.87 7.38 2.32
CA PHE A 100 22.42 7.54 2.08
C PHE A 100 21.71 8.27 3.24
N GLN A 101 22.23 8.13 4.48
CA GLN A 101 21.75 8.92 5.62
C GLN A 101 21.97 10.43 5.41
N LYS A 102 23.14 10.82 4.88
CA LYS A 102 23.42 12.21 4.52
C LYS A 102 22.46 12.72 3.46
N LEU A 103 22.23 11.92 2.39
CA LEU A 103 21.27 12.25 1.34
C LEU A 103 19.85 12.47 1.87
N GLN A 104 19.39 11.66 2.84
CA GLN A 104 18.09 11.86 3.48
C GLN A 104 18.00 13.21 4.22
N ARG A 105 19.09 13.66 4.83
CA ARG A 105 19.16 14.93 5.55
C ARG A 105 19.29 16.16 4.64
N GLU A 106 19.72 16.00 3.39
CA GLU A 106 19.82 17.07 2.38
C GLU A 106 18.47 17.63 1.91
N GLY A 107 17.36 17.06 2.37
CA GLY A 107 16.02 17.54 2.04
C GLY A 107 15.58 17.10 0.62
N GLU A 108 15.01 18.01 -0.16
CA GLU A 108 14.37 17.67 -1.43
C GLU A 108 15.36 17.22 -2.51
N SER A 109 16.56 17.81 -2.55
CA SER A 109 17.62 17.42 -3.48
C SER A 109 18.10 15.99 -3.22
N GLY A 110 18.31 15.63 -1.96
CA GLY A 110 18.71 14.29 -1.56
C GLY A 110 17.63 13.25 -1.85
N ARG A 111 16.34 13.58 -1.62
CA ARG A 111 15.22 12.71 -1.95
C ARG A 111 15.14 12.40 -3.45
N LYS A 112 15.38 13.38 -4.33
CA LYS A 112 15.43 13.19 -5.79
C LYS A 112 16.54 12.21 -6.20
N LYS A 113 17.73 12.31 -5.56
CA LYS A 113 18.84 11.38 -5.81
C LYS A 113 18.50 9.96 -5.35
N ILE A 114 17.89 9.80 -4.16
CA ILE A 114 17.45 8.49 -3.65
C ILE A 114 16.42 7.87 -4.60
N GLN A 115 15.43 8.65 -5.09
CA GLN A 115 14.46 8.17 -6.08
C GLN A 115 15.14 7.72 -7.38
N TRP A 116 16.15 8.45 -7.85
CA TRP A 116 16.91 8.03 -9.03
C TRP A 116 17.62 6.70 -8.81
N TYR A 117 18.30 6.52 -7.66
CA TYR A 117 18.93 5.22 -7.30
C TYR A 117 17.88 4.10 -7.21
N THR A 118 16.71 4.39 -6.64
CA THR A 118 15.62 3.41 -6.57
C THR A 118 15.17 2.97 -7.96
N ARG A 119 15.03 3.90 -8.92
CA ARG A 119 14.66 3.56 -10.32
C ARG A 119 15.73 2.73 -11.01
N VAL A 120 17.02 3.07 -10.86
CA VAL A 120 18.13 2.28 -11.42
C VAL A 120 18.13 0.87 -10.83
N LEU A 121 17.96 0.75 -9.51
CA LEU A 121 17.88 -0.54 -8.84
C LEU A 121 16.65 -1.34 -9.29
N THR A 122 15.53 -0.67 -9.53
CA THR A 122 14.31 -1.30 -10.08
C THR A 122 14.59 -1.95 -11.44
N VAL A 123 15.29 -1.25 -12.33
CA VAL A 123 15.68 -1.81 -13.64
C VAL A 123 16.58 -3.03 -13.47
N GLY A 124 17.54 -2.97 -12.54
CA GLY A 124 18.41 -4.12 -12.23
C GLY A 124 17.60 -5.34 -11.75
N ILE A 125 16.67 -5.13 -10.82
CA ILE A 125 15.78 -6.20 -10.32
C ILE A 125 14.88 -6.75 -11.44
N LEU A 126 14.35 -5.87 -12.30
CA LEU A 126 13.52 -6.27 -13.44
C LEU A 126 14.26 -7.19 -14.41
N LEU A 127 15.53 -6.89 -14.71
CA LEU A 127 16.34 -7.72 -15.58
C LEU A 127 16.63 -9.11 -15.00
N LEU A 128 16.55 -9.28 -13.67
CA LEU A 128 16.66 -10.57 -13.00
C LEU A 128 15.31 -11.29 -12.91
N GLN A 129 14.24 -10.56 -12.59
CA GLN A 129 12.90 -11.16 -12.38
C GLN A 129 12.17 -11.49 -13.68
N ALA A 130 12.35 -10.71 -14.75
CA ALA A 130 11.65 -10.96 -16.01
C ALA A 130 12.04 -12.30 -16.66
N PRO A 131 13.34 -12.68 -16.78
CA PRO A 131 13.69 -14.02 -17.26
C PRO A 131 13.14 -15.14 -16.38
N SER A 132 13.18 -14.96 -15.04
CA SER A 132 12.63 -15.93 -14.09
C SER A 132 11.13 -16.15 -14.29
N TYR A 133 10.37 -15.06 -14.50
CA TYR A 133 8.95 -15.14 -14.84
C TYR A 133 8.70 -15.87 -16.16
N LEU A 134 9.50 -15.57 -17.21
CA LEU A 134 9.38 -16.22 -18.51
C LEU A 134 9.72 -17.72 -18.46
N LEU A 135 10.73 -18.13 -17.67
CA LEU A 135 11.04 -19.55 -17.43
C LEU A 135 9.89 -20.25 -16.71
N ASN A 136 9.29 -19.60 -15.72
CA ASN A 136 8.11 -20.14 -15.05
C ASN A 136 6.92 -20.30 -16.02
N LEU A 137 6.70 -19.30 -16.87
CA LEU A 137 5.69 -19.36 -17.92
C LEU A 137 5.95 -20.51 -18.91
N GLN A 138 7.22 -20.74 -19.28
CA GLN A 138 7.62 -21.87 -20.13
C GLN A 138 7.30 -23.22 -19.49
N ASN A 139 7.59 -23.39 -18.20
CA ASN A 139 7.37 -24.62 -17.47
C ASN A 139 5.87 -24.93 -17.27
N GLN A 140 5.06 -23.90 -17.06
CA GLN A 140 3.63 -24.05 -16.79
C GLN A 140 2.77 -24.06 -18.05
N ALA A 141 3.18 -23.38 -19.09
CA ALA A 141 2.43 -23.19 -20.32
C ALA A 141 3.30 -23.48 -21.56
N GLY A 142 4.06 -24.60 -21.55
CA GLY A 142 5.06 -24.93 -22.55
C GLY A 142 4.59 -25.00 -24.01
N GLY A 143 3.26 -24.98 -24.25
CA GLY A 143 2.65 -24.91 -25.59
C GLY A 143 2.02 -23.57 -25.94
N SER A 144 2.20 -22.52 -25.11
CA SER A 144 1.52 -21.22 -25.26
C SER A 144 2.19 -20.25 -26.24
N LEU A 145 3.38 -20.58 -26.74
CA LEU A 145 3.99 -19.80 -27.82
C LEU A 145 3.24 -19.98 -29.15
N ALA A 146 3.15 -18.87 -29.88
CA ALA A 146 2.65 -18.92 -31.27
C ALA A 146 3.53 -19.82 -32.12
N SER A 147 2.92 -20.57 -33.02
CA SER A 147 3.61 -21.54 -33.89
C SER A 147 4.73 -20.87 -34.69
N GLY A 148 5.95 -21.37 -34.52
CA GLY A 148 7.13 -20.91 -35.25
C GLY A 148 8.12 -20.02 -34.50
N ILE A 149 7.88 -19.70 -33.23
CA ILE A 149 8.81 -18.90 -32.39
C ILE A 149 9.54 -19.84 -31.42
N SER A 150 10.88 -19.80 -31.40
CA SER A 150 11.67 -20.51 -30.41
C SER A 150 11.77 -19.70 -29.10
N TRP A 151 11.75 -20.40 -27.95
CA TRP A 151 11.86 -19.75 -26.63
C TRP A 151 13.12 -18.88 -26.48
N SER A 152 14.25 -19.31 -27.03
CA SER A 152 15.50 -18.57 -26.96
C SER A 152 15.43 -17.19 -27.62
N VAL A 153 14.74 -17.09 -28.76
CA VAL A 153 14.54 -15.83 -29.49
C VAL A 153 13.48 -14.97 -28.81
N PHE A 154 12.44 -15.58 -28.23
CA PHE A 154 11.35 -14.90 -27.54
C PHE A 154 11.80 -14.24 -26.21
N MET A 155 12.72 -14.87 -25.48
CA MET A 155 13.11 -14.47 -24.12
C MET A 155 13.68 -13.05 -24.03
N ILE A 156 14.54 -12.65 -24.97
CA ILE A 156 15.19 -11.34 -24.94
C ILE A 156 14.18 -10.20 -25.18
N PRO A 157 13.40 -10.18 -26.28
CA PRO A 157 12.43 -9.11 -26.48
C PRO A 157 11.32 -9.10 -25.44
N ALA A 158 10.86 -10.27 -24.95
CA ALA A 158 9.86 -10.36 -23.89
C ALA A 158 10.37 -9.75 -22.57
N THR A 159 11.64 -10.00 -22.22
CA THR A 159 12.28 -9.38 -21.03
C THR A 159 12.29 -7.85 -21.13
N ILE A 160 12.64 -7.33 -22.30
CA ILE A 160 12.67 -5.86 -22.54
C ILE A 160 11.25 -5.27 -22.45
N ILE A 161 10.26 -5.94 -23.03
CA ILE A 161 8.86 -5.49 -23.00
C ILE A 161 8.33 -5.51 -21.56
N LEU A 162 8.58 -6.54 -20.78
CA LEU A 162 8.19 -6.63 -19.36
C LEU A 162 8.85 -5.55 -18.52
N ALA A 163 10.15 -5.29 -18.75
CA ALA A 163 10.87 -4.23 -18.06
C ALA A 163 10.30 -2.85 -18.42
N ALA A 164 10.04 -2.59 -19.69
CA ALA A 164 9.41 -1.35 -20.16
C ALA A 164 8.01 -1.19 -19.58
N GLY A 165 7.19 -2.25 -19.55
CA GLY A 165 5.85 -2.26 -18.97
C GLY A 165 5.85 -1.90 -17.48
N SER A 166 6.73 -2.51 -16.69
CA SER A 166 6.85 -2.22 -15.25
C SER A 166 7.35 -0.78 -14.99
N MET A 167 8.30 -0.28 -15.78
CA MET A 167 8.75 1.11 -15.70
C MET A 167 7.65 2.10 -16.10
N PHE A 168 6.81 1.73 -17.06
CA PHE A 168 5.65 2.53 -17.43
C PHE A 168 4.61 2.61 -16.30
N ILE A 169 4.33 1.49 -15.60
CA ILE A 169 3.44 1.49 -14.43
C ILE A 169 4.00 2.39 -13.32
N LEU A 170 5.31 2.31 -13.08
CA LEU A 170 5.98 3.21 -12.11
C LEU A 170 5.78 4.66 -12.49
N TRP A 171 6.00 5.02 -13.75
CA TRP A 171 5.78 6.38 -14.26
C TRP A 171 4.32 6.81 -14.10
N LEU A 172 3.34 5.94 -14.38
CA LEU A 172 1.92 6.21 -14.12
C LEU A 172 1.67 6.51 -12.63
N GLY A 173 2.21 5.69 -11.71
CA GLY A 173 2.09 5.89 -10.28
C GLY A 173 2.66 7.22 -9.81
N GLU A 174 3.84 7.61 -10.30
CA GLU A 174 4.43 8.91 -10.01
C GLU A 174 3.58 10.06 -10.55
N ARG A 175 3.04 9.94 -11.77
CA ARG A 175 2.15 10.96 -12.34
C ARG A 175 0.82 11.10 -11.60
N ILE A 176 0.26 10.01 -11.09
CA ILE A 176 -0.93 10.07 -10.21
C ILE A 176 -0.57 10.81 -8.92
N THR A 177 0.59 10.52 -8.32
CA THR A 177 1.05 11.20 -7.09
C THR A 177 1.24 12.71 -7.31
N ASP A 178 1.83 13.12 -8.43
CA ASP A 178 2.13 14.52 -8.73
C ASP A 178 0.87 15.32 -9.11
N LYS A 179 0.04 14.78 -9.98
CA LYS A 179 -1.08 15.49 -10.61
C LYS A 179 -2.46 15.01 -10.21
N GLY A 180 -2.55 13.85 -9.56
CA GLY A 180 -3.80 13.24 -9.12
C GLY A 180 -4.09 13.48 -7.65
N VAL A 181 -4.80 12.52 -7.04
CA VAL A 181 -5.16 12.46 -5.62
C VAL A 181 -4.57 11.19 -5.02
N GLY A 182 -3.97 11.30 -3.84
CA GLY A 182 -3.41 10.15 -3.12
C GLY A 182 -2.00 9.77 -3.56
N ASN A 183 -1.51 8.68 -2.97
CA ASN A 183 -0.26 8.06 -3.39
C ASN A 183 -0.55 7.14 -4.59
N GLY A 184 -0.08 7.53 -5.79
CA GLY A 184 -0.39 6.83 -7.03
C GLY A 184 0.07 5.37 -7.07
N ILE A 185 1.21 5.05 -6.45
CA ILE A 185 1.72 3.68 -6.35
C ILE A 185 0.76 2.81 -5.54
N SER A 186 0.36 3.30 -4.37
CA SER A 186 -0.58 2.59 -3.50
C SER A 186 -1.96 2.46 -4.14
N LEU A 187 -2.42 3.48 -4.89
CA LEU A 187 -3.66 3.43 -5.66
C LEU A 187 -3.64 2.37 -6.75
N ILE A 188 -2.53 2.23 -7.49
CA ILE A 188 -2.40 1.19 -8.53
C ILE A 188 -2.50 -0.21 -7.91
N ILE A 189 -1.83 -0.43 -6.77
CA ILE A 189 -1.92 -1.71 -6.03
C ILE A 189 -3.35 -1.97 -5.59
N MET A 190 -4.00 -0.99 -4.96
CA MET A 190 -5.39 -1.10 -4.50
C MET A 190 -6.35 -1.45 -5.64
N ILE A 191 -6.20 -0.81 -6.79
CA ILE A 191 -7.03 -1.06 -7.97
C ILE A 191 -6.79 -2.46 -8.53
N GLY A 192 -5.53 -2.94 -8.50
CA GLY A 192 -5.20 -4.33 -8.83
C GLY A 192 -5.98 -5.31 -7.94
N ILE A 193 -5.97 -5.08 -6.64
CA ILE A 193 -6.68 -5.89 -5.65
C ILE A 193 -8.20 -5.85 -5.89
N ILE A 194 -8.79 -4.66 -5.99
CA ILE A 194 -10.24 -4.48 -6.19
C ILE A 194 -10.72 -5.13 -7.48
N ALA A 195 -9.91 -5.13 -8.53
CA ALA A 195 -10.27 -5.71 -9.81
C ALA A 195 -10.48 -7.23 -9.79
N ARG A 196 -9.87 -7.93 -8.84
CA ARG A 196 -10.05 -9.38 -8.64
C ARG A 196 -11.23 -9.72 -7.73
N LEU A 197 -11.69 -8.77 -6.91
CA LEU A 197 -12.76 -8.99 -5.95
C LEU A 197 -14.07 -9.47 -6.57
N PRO A 198 -14.60 -8.90 -7.67
CA PRO A 198 -15.85 -9.36 -8.26
C PRO A 198 -15.78 -10.82 -8.73
N GLN A 199 -14.65 -11.23 -9.34
CA GLN A 199 -14.45 -12.58 -9.82
C GLN A 199 -14.35 -13.57 -8.65
N ALA A 200 -13.58 -13.26 -7.61
CA ALA A 200 -13.46 -14.08 -6.42
C ALA A 200 -14.80 -14.23 -5.69
N PHE A 201 -15.55 -13.13 -5.58
CA PHE A 201 -16.89 -13.15 -4.99
C PHE A 201 -17.87 -14.02 -5.76
N MET A 202 -17.91 -13.91 -7.08
CA MET A 202 -18.78 -14.77 -7.93
C MET A 202 -18.40 -16.25 -7.85
N GLN A 203 -17.12 -16.58 -7.74
CA GLN A 203 -16.66 -17.94 -7.54
C GLN A 203 -17.11 -18.50 -6.18
N GLU A 204 -17.02 -17.71 -5.11
CA GLU A 204 -17.48 -18.12 -3.77
C GLU A 204 -18.99 -18.32 -3.76
N VAL A 205 -19.78 -17.39 -4.28
CA VAL A 205 -21.23 -17.51 -4.41
C VAL A 205 -21.58 -18.79 -5.19
N GLY A 206 -20.95 -19.02 -6.35
CA GLY A 206 -21.18 -20.22 -7.16
C GLY A 206 -20.90 -21.51 -6.40
N SER A 207 -19.79 -21.59 -5.67
CA SER A 207 -19.43 -22.78 -4.88
C SER A 207 -20.42 -23.05 -3.75
N ARG A 208 -20.90 -22.03 -3.08
CA ARG A 208 -21.86 -22.14 -1.96
C ARG A 208 -23.27 -22.47 -2.42
N PHE A 209 -23.69 -21.95 -3.58
CA PHE A 209 -25.00 -22.29 -4.16
C PHE A 209 -25.05 -23.73 -4.69
N THR A 210 -23.94 -24.28 -5.20
CA THR A 210 -23.86 -25.71 -5.57
C THR A 210 -23.85 -26.63 -4.37
N ALA A 211 -23.39 -26.18 -3.20
CA ALA A 211 -23.32 -26.92 -1.93
C ALA A 211 -24.54 -26.71 -1.01
N ILE A 212 -25.72 -26.37 -1.54
CA ILE A 212 -26.94 -26.06 -0.77
C ILE A 212 -27.33 -27.17 0.20
N SER A 213 -27.13 -28.46 -0.19
CA SER A 213 -27.47 -29.63 0.66
C SER A 213 -26.64 -29.74 1.94
N SER A 214 -25.51 -29.06 2.05
CA SER A 214 -24.60 -29.08 3.21
C SER A 214 -24.56 -27.77 4.01
N GLY A 215 -25.59 -26.94 3.95
CA GLY A 215 -25.68 -25.69 4.70
C GLY A 215 -24.84 -24.55 4.11
N GLY A 216 -24.48 -24.59 2.83
CA GLY A 216 -23.59 -23.63 2.17
C GLY A 216 -24.07 -22.19 2.28
N LEU A 217 -25.37 -21.92 2.24
CA LEU A 217 -25.93 -20.57 2.35
C LEU A 217 -25.75 -19.96 3.74
N VAL A 218 -25.90 -20.75 4.81
CA VAL A 218 -25.66 -20.29 6.19
C VAL A 218 -24.19 -19.95 6.38
N MET A 219 -23.29 -20.80 5.85
CA MET A 219 -21.86 -20.57 5.93
C MET A 219 -21.45 -19.29 5.19
N PHE A 220 -22.03 -19.03 4.02
CA PHE A 220 -21.82 -17.79 3.26
C PHE A 220 -22.20 -16.52 4.05
N ILE A 221 -23.33 -16.54 4.77
CA ILE A 221 -23.72 -15.40 5.62
C ILE A 221 -22.71 -15.20 6.75
N VAL A 222 -22.24 -16.27 7.38
CA VAL A 222 -21.20 -16.21 8.43
C VAL A 222 -19.91 -15.62 7.88
N GLU A 223 -19.48 -16.02 6.68
CA GLU A 223 -18.31 -15.50 6.00
C GLU A 223 -18.39 -14.00 5.76
N ILE A 224 -19.52 -13.51 5.22
CA ILE A 224 -19.75 -12.07 5.01
C ILE A 224 -19.70 -11.31 6.34
N LEU A 225 -20.29 -11.87 7.39
CA LEU A 225 -20.28 -11.25 8.71
C LEU A 225 -18.88 -11.15 9.31
N ILE A 226 -18.07 -12.21 9.17
CA ILE A 226 -16.66 -12.21 9.58
C ILE A 226 -15.87 -11.19 8.74
N LEU A 227 -16.03 -11.16 7.42
CA LEU A 227 -15.38 -10.19 6.54
C LEU A 227 -15.71 -8.76 6.97
N TYR A 228 -16.98 -8.47 7.24
CA TYR A 228 -17.40 -7.16 7.71
C TYR A 228 -16.74 -6.79 9.06
N ALA A 229 -16.69 -7.73 10.01
CA ALA A 229 -16.04 -7.52 11.29
C ALA A 229 -14.53 -7.23 11.15
N VAL A 230 -13.83 -7.95 10.26
CA VAL A 230 -12.40 -7.74 9.98
C VAL A 230 -12.16 -6.38 9.33
N VAL A 231 -13.00 -5.97 8.37
CA VAL A 231 -12.92 -4.63 7.75
C VAL A 231 -13.13 -3.54 8.80
N CYS A 232 -14.13 -3.67 9.68
CA CYS A 232 -14.35 -2.72 10.78
C CYS A 232 -13.14 -2.65 11.72
N ALA A 233 -12.56 -3.78 12.09
CA ALA A 233 -11.35 -3.84 12.91
C ALA A 233 -10.14 -3.17 12.23
N ALA A 234 -9.96 -3.38 10.92
CA ALA A 234 -8.91 -2.74 10.14
C ALA A 234 -9.09 -1.20 10.08
N ILE A 235 -10.32 -0.71 9.90
CA ILE A 235 -10.63 0.73 9.90
C ILE A 235 -10.31 1.34 11.26
N LEU A 236 -10.73 0.70 12.36
CA LEU A 236 -10.44 1.15 13.72
C LEU A 236 -8.94 1.22 14.00
N LEU A 237 -8.18 0.24 13.51
CA LEU A 237 -6.72 0.22 13.64
C LEU A 237 -6.07 1.41 12.91
N VAL A 238 -6.45 1.65 11.65
CA VAL A 238 -5.86 2.71 10.82
C VAL A 238 -6.24 4.10 11.33
N GLN A 239 -7.45 4.28 11.85
CA GLN A 239 -7.91 5.55 12.43
C GLN A 239 -7.47 5.76 13.87
N GLY A 240 -7.01 4.72 14.55
CA GLY A 240 -6.59 4.78 15.94
C GLY A 240 -5.44 5.78 16.16
N THR A 241 -5.67 6.79 17.02
CA THR A 241 -4.66 7.79 17.35
C THR A 241 -4.58 8.05 18.85
N ARG A 242 -3.36 8.11 19.38
CA ARG A 242 -3.08 8.59 20.75
C ARG A 242 -2.78 10.08 20.69
N LYS A 243 -3.58 10.89 21.36
CA LYS A 243 -3.39 12.34 21.43
C LYS A 243 -2.51 12.70 22.64
N ILE A 244 -1.33 13.31 22.38
CA ILE A 244 -0.45 13.83 23.44
C ILE A 244 -0.77 15.33 23.59
N PRO A 245 -1.14 15.79 24.81
CA PRO A 245 -1.40 17.21 25.04
C PRO A 245 -0.08 17.99 25.02
N VAL A 246 -0.05 19.07 24.23
CA VAL A 246 1.04 20.03 24.16
C VAL A 246 0.52 21.41 24.47
N GLN A 247 1.24 22.13 25.28
CA GLN A 247 0.92 23.52 25.65
C GLN A 247 1.96 24.44 25.07
N TYR A 248 1.53 25.47 24.35
CA TYR A 248 2.39 26.50 23.82
C TYR A 248 2.40 27.73 24.77
N ALA A 249 3.56 28.33 24.90
CA ALA A 249 3.69 29.53 25.73
C ALA A 249 2.81 30.66 25.17
N LYS A 250 2.16 31.41 26.07
CA LYS A 250 1.39 32.60 25.71
C LYS A 250 2.34 33.71 25.28
N ARG A 251 2.09 34.33 24.13
CA ARG A 251 2.78 35.55 23.69
C ARG A 251 1.87 36.75 23.91
N LEU A 252 2.37 37.75 24.59
CA LEU A 252 1.72 39.04 24.71
C LEU A 252 2.27 39.94 23.61
N VAL A 253 1.39 40.43 22.73
CA VAL A 253 1.72 41.42 21.71
C VAL A 253 0.81 42.60 21.96
N GLY A 254 1.33 43.65 22.63
CA GLY A 254 0.55 44.74 23.13
C GLY A 254 -0.46 44.29 24.21
N ASN A 255 -1.71 44.71 24.09
CA ASN A 255 -2.80 44.35 25.04
C ASN A 255 -3.54 43.06 24.68
N LYS A 256 -3.09 42.33 23.65
CA LYS A 256 -3.74 41.08 23.20
C LYS A 256 -2.86 39.89 23.52
N GLN A 257 -3.45 38.87 24.16
CA GLN A 257 -2.81 37.59 24.41
C GLN A 257 -3.03 36.68 23.18
N TYR A 258 -1.93 36.21 22.58
CA TYR A 258 -1.93 35.21 21.51
C TYR A 258 -1.31 33.93 22.05
N GLY A 259 -1.94 32.78 21.72
CA GLY A 259 -1.44 31.45 22.13
C GLY A 259 -2.04 30.96 23.46
N GLY A 260 -1.46 29.90 24.01
CA GLY A 260 -1.93 29.28 25.27
C GLY A 260 -3.05 28.27 25.11
N ALA A 261 -3.51 27.99 23.88
CA ALA A 261 -4.42 26.93 23.64
C ALA A 261 -3.70 25.56 23.76
N ARG A 262 -4.35 24.59 24.40
CA ARG A 262 -3.88 23.21 24.41
C ARG A 262 -4.05 22.64 23.01
N GLN A 263 -2.95 22.20 22.42
CA GLN A 263 -2.94 21.44 21.17
C GLN A 263 -2.61 19.99 21.46
N TYR A 264 -2.95 19.10 20.52
CA TYR A 264 -2.68 17.69 20.67
C TYR A 264 -1.85 17.22 19.48
N ILE A 265 -0.77 16.48 19.77
CA ILE A 265 -0.02 15.76 18.74
C ILE A 265 -0.69 14.39 18.57
N PRO A 266 -1.29 14.10 17.41
CA PRO A 266 -1.87 12.78 17.16
C PRO A 266 -0.77 11.79 16.78
N LEU A 267 -0.45 10.84 17.65
CA LEU A 267 0.37 9.69 17.31
C LEU A 267 -0.55 8.58 16.80
N LYS A 268 -0.41 8.18 15.54
CA LYS A 268 -1.19 7.08 14.96
C LYS A 268 -0.74 5.75 15.55
N LEU A 269 -1.67 4.85 15.89
CA LEU A 269 -1.37 3.47 16.24
C LEU A 269 -0.66 2.75 15.10
N PHE A 270 -1.08 3.07 13.89
CA PHE A 270 -0.57 2.54 12.64
C PHE A 270 0.31 3.61 11.94
N ALA A 271 1.33 4.11 12.66
CA ALA A 271 2.22 5.16 12.15
C ALA A 271 3.03 4.72 10.93
N ALA A 272 3.37 3.44 10.87
CA ALA A 272 4.10 2.83 9.77
C ALA A 272 3.24 2.60 8.50
N ASN A 273 1.92 2.85 8.55
CA ASN A 273 0.99 2.56 7.47
C ASN A 273 1.13 1.10 6.97
N VAL A 274 0.89 0.86 5.69
CA VAL A 274 0.90 -0.48 5.08
C VAL A 274 2.31 -1.01 4.78
N MET A 275 3.35 -0.17 4.89
CA MET A 275 4.72 -0.51 4.48
C MET A 275 5.32 -1.75 5.18
N PRO A 276 5.19 -1.96 6.52
CA PRO A 276 5.73 -3.14 7.18
C PRO A 276 5.21 -4.46 6.62
N ILE A 277 3.94 -4.48 6.23
CA ILE A 277 3.28 -5.68 5.70
C ILE A 277 3.81 -5.98 4.30
N ILE A 278 3.94 -4.94 3.47
CA ILE A 278 4.50 -5.06 2.11
C ILE A 278 5.95 -5.56 2.20
N PHE A 279 6.73 -5.10 3.18
CA PHE A 279 8.12 -5.53 3.39
C PHE A 279 8.19 -6.99 3.83
N ALA A 280 7.37 -7.38 4.81
CA ALA A 280 7.27 -8.78 5.23
C ALA A 280 6.89 -9.69 4.05
N GLN A 281 5.91 -9.26 3.25
CA GLN A 281 5.48 -9.98 2.05
C GLN A 281 6.59 -10.10 1.01
N ALA A 282 7.33 -9.02 0.72
CA ALA A 282 8.42 -9.03 -0.24
C ALA A 282 9.55 -9.98 0.17
N LEU A 283 9.87 -10.07 1.48
CA LEU A 283 10.84 -11.05 1.98
C LEU A 283 10.34 -12.49 1.85
N MET A 284 9.03 -12.72 2.01
CA MET A 284 8.44 -14.05 1.82
C MET A 284 8.48 -14.52 0.35
N PHE A 285 8.74 -13.64 -0.62
CA PHE A 285 8.97 -14.04 -2.01
C PHE A 285 10.41 -14.52 -2.29
N ILE A 286 11.38 -14.26 -1.42
CA ILE A 286 12.77 -14.70 -1.61
C ILE A 286 12.89 -16.24 -1.71
N PRO A 287 12.27 -17.05 -0.82
CA PRO A 287 12.27 -18.51 -0.95
C PRO A 287 11.73 -19.00 -2.30
N LEU A 288 10.68 -18.33 -2.81
CA LEU A 288 10.11 -18.66 -4.13
C LEU A 288 11.12 -18.46 -5.26
N ALA A 289 11.85 -17.35 -5.24
CA ALA A 289 12.88 -17.06 -6.23
C ALA A 289 14.01 -18.11 -6.20
N ILE A 290 14.43 -18.55 -5.00
CA ILE A 290 15.47 -19.58 -4.84
C ILE A 290 15.02 -20.92 -5.45
N VAL A 291 13.78 -21.34 -5.19
CA VAL A 291 13.24 -22.62 -5.72
C VAL A 291 13.13 -22.61 -7.23
N GLN A 292 12.82 -21.48 -7.85
CA GLN A 292 12.77 -21.38 -9.31
C GLN A 292 14.11 -21.64 -10.00
N TYR A 293 15.24 -21.37 -9.32
CA TYR A 293 16.56 -21.64 -9.84
C TYR A 293 17.10 -23.04 -9.49
N GLN A 294 16.58 -23.69 -8.45
CA GLN A 294 17.09 -24.94 -7.91
C GLN A 294 15.98 -26.00 -7.87
N SER A 295 15.73 -26.64 -9.03
CA SER A 295 14.55 -27.51 -9.25
C SER A 295 14.58 -28.88 -8.55
N ASP A 296 15.68 -29.35 -7.94
CA ASP A 296 15.80 -30.77 -7.58
C ASP A 296 15.81 -31.14 -6.10
N SER A 297 15.81 -30.21 -5.16
CA SER A 297 15.71 -30.55 -3.73
C SER A 297 15.28 -29.36 -2.86
N ALA A 298 14.03 -28.91 -3.04
CA ALA A 298 13.46 -27.97 -2.09
C ALA A 298 13.37 -28.67 -0.71
N SER A 299 14.21 -28.23 0.25
CA SER A 299 14.16 -28.68 1.64
C SER A 299 12.72 -28.59 2.16
N TRP A 300 12.31 -29.49 3.06
CA TRP A 300 11.02 -29.47 3.75
C TRP A 300 10.63 -28.06 4.24
N VAL A 301 11.61 -27.31 4.75
CA VAL A 301 11.43 -25.94 5.22
C VAL A 301 10.95 -25.02 4.09
N VAL A 302 11.56 -25.11 2.91
CA VAL A 302 11.23 -24.27 1.76
C VAL A 302 9.85 -24.60 1.21
N GLN A 303 9.49 -25.89 1.13
CA GLN A 303 8.14 -26.29 0.72
C GLN A 303 7.05 -25.77 1.64
N ASN A 304 7.29 -25.80 2.97
CA ASN A 304 6.36 -25.22 3.95
C ASN A 304 6.30 -23.68 3.89
N LEU A 305 7.39 -23.00 3.53
CA LEU A 305 7.41 -21.54 3.32
C LEU A 305 6.71 -21.10 2.03
N LEU A 306 6.59 -21.99 1.04
CA LEU A 306 5.83 -21.72 -0.19
C LEU A 306 4.31 -21.84 0.00
N ASN A 307 3.89 -22.61 0.99
CA ASN A 307 2.48 -22.84 1.26
C ASN A 307 1.94 -21.80 2.25
N THR A 308 1.13 -20.87 1.77
CA THR A 308 0.52 -19.80 2.58
C THR A 308 -0.39 -20.32 3.71
N LYS A 309 -0.89 -21.55 3.60
CA LYS A 309 -1.70 -22.21 4.66
C LYS A 309 -0.85 -22.89 5.72
N SER A 310 0.46 -23.05 5.51
CA SER A 310 1.36 -23.69 6.46
C SER A 310 1.51 -22.85 7.74
N LEU A 311 1.56 -23.55 8.89
CA LEU A 311 1.80 -22.93 10.19
C LEU A 311 3.17 -22.24 10.22
N LEU A 312 4.20 -22.87 9.62
CA LEU A 312 5.55 -22.30 9.54
C LEU A 312 5.56 -20.97 8.77
N TYR A 313 4.88 -20.89 7.63
CA TYR A 313 4.73 -19.66 6.87
C TYR A 313 4.11 -18.55 7.73
N ASN A 314 3.01 -18.84 8.39
CA ASN A 314 2.28 -17.84 9.18
C ASN A 314 3.08 -17.36 10.40
N ILE A 315 3.82 -18.24 11.09
CA ILE A 315 4.67 -17.86 12.23
C ILE A 315 5.79 -16.92 11.76
N VAL A 316 6.52 -17.30 10.71
CA VAL A 316 7.60 -16.45 10.15
C VAL A 316 7.05 -15.12 9.68
N TYR A 317 5.90 -15.12 9.03
CA TYR A 317 5.23 -13.92 8.54
C TYR A 317 4.84 -12.96 9.68
N VAL A 318 4.26 -13.49 10.78
CA VAL A 318 3.94 -12.70 11.97
C VAL A 318 5.19 -12.06 12.58
N ILE A 319 6.27 -12.83 12.75
CA ILE A 319 7.53 -12.33 13.29
C ILE A 319 8.09 -11.20 12.41
N LEU A 320 8.08 -11.39 11.10
CA LEU A 320 8.53 -10.36 10.15
C LEU A 320 7.68 -9.09 10.23
N ILE A 321 6.35 -9.22 10.28
CA ILE A 321 5.46 -8.06 10.42
C ILE A 321 5.77 -7.28 11.68
N ILE A 322 5.90 -7.94 12.82
CA ILE A 322 6.22 -7.29 14.11
C ILE A 322 7.58 -6.59 14.00
N ALA A 323 8.61 -7.28 13.53
CA ALA A 323 9.95 -6.73 13.39
C ALA A 323 9.97 -5.50 12.48
N PHE A 324 9.34 -5.56 11.30
CA PHE A 324 9.26 -4.44 10.37
C PHE A 324 8.38 -3.30 10.88
N THR A 325 7.34 -3.58 11.66
CA THR A 325 6.53 -2.53 12.26
C THR A 325 7.35 -1.68 13.23
N TYR A 326 8.13 -2.30 14.09
CA TYR A 326 9.05 -1.60 14.99
C TYR A 326 10.14 -0.86 14.21
N PHE A 327 10.78 -1.54 13.28
CA PHE A 327 11.84 -0.95 12.45
C PHE A 327 11.35 0.29 11.69
N TYR A 328 10.22 0.18 11.02
CA TYR A 328 9.67 1.27 10.22
C TYR A 328 9.16 2.43 11.07
N THR A 329 8.55 2.14 12.22
CA THR A 329 8.12 3.17 13.18
C THR A 329 9.32 3.97 13.68
N ALA A 330 10.43 3.30 14.03
CA ALA A 330 11.65 3.96 14.47
C ALA A 330 12.29 4.86 13.40
N ILE A 331 12.17 4.49 12.12
CA ILE A 331 12.70 5.31 11.01
C ILE A 331 11.79 6.51 10.70
N THR A 332 10.47 6.28 10.67
CA THR A 332 9.50 7.30 10.23
C THR A 332 9.30 8.39 11.26
N LEU A 333 9.29 8.02 12.52
CA LEU A 333 9.11 8.94 13.64
C LEU A 333 10.44 9.11 14.38
N ASN A 334 10.97 10.32 14.36
CA ASN A 334 12.17 10.67 15.11
C ASN A 334 11.79 11.48 16.36
N PRO A 335 11.78 10.85 17.56
CA PRO A 335 11.36 11.52 18.80
C PRO A 335 12.24 12.72 19.15
N GLN A 336 13.54 12.65 18.83
CA GLN A 336 14.49 13.75 19.10
C GLN A 336 14.16 14.98 18.27
N GLN A 337 13.93 14.79 16.96
CA GLN A 337 13.56 15.88 16.06
C GLN A 337 12.22 16.50 16.47
N MET A 338 11.22 15.68 16.84
CA MET A 338 9.94 16.16 17.33
C MET A 338 10.07 16.99 18.61
N ALA A 339 10.90 16.55 19.56
CA ALA A 339 11.16 17.28 20.79
C ALA A 339 11.90 18.61 20.55
N GLU A 340 12.86 18.64 19.61
CA GLU A 340 13.56 19.87 19.21
C GLU A 340 12.62 20.86 18.51
N ASP A 341 11.77 20.40 17.60
CA ASP A 341 10.79 21.24 16.91
C ASP A 341 9.77 21.84 17.89
N MET A 342 9.33 21.04 18.87
CA MET A 342 8.49 21.54 19.95
C MET A 342 9.21 22.61 20.78
N LYS A 343 10.47 22.37 21.14
CA LYS A 343 11.28 23.35 21.90
C LYS A 343 11.48 24.67 21.13
N ARG A 344 11.77 24.58 19.81
CA ARG A 344 11.90 25.74 18.92
C ARG A 344 10.61 26.60 18.86
N ASN A 345 9.47 25.93 18.90
CA ASN A 345 8.15 26.55 18.85
C ASN A 345 7.61 26.93 20.23
N ASN A 346 8.45 26.89 21.31
CA ASN A 346 8.07 27.13 22.70
C ASN A 346 6.89 26.27 23.17
N GLY A 347 6.77 25.04 22.64
CA GLY A 347 5.81 24.02 23.06
C GLY A 347 6.44 23.13 24.13
N PHE A 348 5.64 22.70 25.10
CA PHE A 348 6.05 21.72 26.11
C PHE A 348 4.91 20.77 26.44
N ILE A 349 5.25 19.57 26.89
CA ILE A 349 4.30 18.59 27.42
C ILE A 349 4.14 18.86 28.92
N PRO A 350 2.92 19.08 29.44
CA PRO A 350 2.71 19.28 30.87
C PRO A 350 3.29 18.12 31.70
N GLY A 351 4.18 18.45 32.65
CA GLY A 351 4.82 17.48 33.51
C GLY A 351 6.14 16.86 33.00
N VAL A 352 6.61 17.26 31.81
CA VAL A 352 7.88 16.78 31.21
C VAL A 352 8.78 17.95 30.86
N LYS A 353 10.07 17.85 31.16
CA LYS A 353 11.03 18.92 30.83
C LYS A 353 11.24 18.98 29.31
N PRO A 354 11.28 20.23 28.72
CA PRO A 354 11.55 20.40 27.30
C PRO A 354 12.97 19.93 26.93
N GLY A 355 13.09 19.18 25.84
CA GLY A 355 14.36 18.66 25.31
C GLY A 355 14.46 17.15 25.39
N HIS A 356 15.51 16.62 25.99
CA HIS A 356 15.80 15.18 26.03
C HIS A 356 14.68 14.36 26.71
N ASP A 357 14.19 14.84 27.88
CA ASP A 357 13.12 14.15 28.62
C ASP A 357 11.82 14.07 27.80
N THR A 358 11.54 15.11 26.99
CA THR A 358 10.40 15.11 26.06
C THR A 358 10.59 14.05 24.96
N ALA A 359 11.81 13.90 24.41
CA ALA A 359 12.10 12.88 23.41
C ALA A 359 11.95 11.48 23.99
N GLU A 360 12.44 11.22 25.20
CA GLU A 360 12.32 9.95 25.90
C GLU A 360 10.85 9.60 26.22
N TYR A 361 10.07 10.60 26.65
CA TYR A 361 8.63 10.41 26.87
C TYR A 361 7.90 10.02 25.59
N ILE A 362 8.16 10.72 24.47
CA ILE A 362 7.55 10.42 23.16
C ILE A 362 7.95 9.02 22.72
N ASP A 363 9.24 8.64 22.83
CA ASP A 363 9.75 7.31 22.46
C ASP A 363 9.08 6.21 23.28
N THR A 364 8.95 6.39 24.61
CA THR A 364 8.25 5.44 25.48
C THR A 364 6.78 5.27 25.09
N VAL A 365 6.08 6.38 24.78
CA VAL A 365 4.68 6.33 24.34
C VAL A 365 4.57 5.62 22.99
N MET A 366 5.47 5.93 22.05
CA MET A 366 5.50 5.29 20.72
C MET A 366 5.72 3.79 20.83
N THR A 367 6.71 3.34 21.59
CA THR A 367 7.02 1.91 21.78
C THR A 367 5.82 1.16 22.38
N ARG A 368 5.15 1.77 23.37
CA ARG A 368 3.95 1.18 24.01
C ARG A 368 2.74 1.10 23.05
N ILE A 369 2.61 2.02 22.11
CA ILE A 369 1.53 2.02 21.13
C ILE A 369 1.83 1.06 19.98
N THR A 370 3.09 0.97 19.55
CA THR A 370 3.51 0.12 18.44
C THR A 370 3.30 -1.36 18.74
N PHE A 371 3.48 -1.81 19.99
CA PHE A 371 3.30 -3.21 20.37
C PHE A 371 1.88 -3.73 20.08
N PRO A 372 0.80 -3.19 20.68
CA PRO A 372 -0.55 -3.63 20.35
C PRO A 372 -0.91 -3.40 18.88
N GLY A 373 -0.41 -2.32 18.26
CA GLY A 373 -0.59 -2.07 16.85
C GLY A 373 -0.01 -3.18 15.98
N SER A 374 1.23 -3.60 16.24
CA SER A 374 1.90 -4.68 15.49
C SER A 374 1.21 -6.04 15.65
N LEU A 375 0.71 -6.35 16.85
CA LEU A 375 -0.06 -7.58 17.10
C LEU A 375 -1.38 -7.58 16.33
N PHE A 376 -2.09 -6.45 16.31
CA PHE A 376 -3.34 -6.32 15.55
C PHE A 376 -3.13 -6.47 14.05
N ILE A 377 -2.06 -5.85 13.52
CA ILE A 377 -1.67 -5.99 12.11
C ILE A 377 -1.35 -7.44 11.79
N ALA A 378 -0.56 -8.11 12.63
CA ALA A 378 -0.19 -9.51 12.47
C ALA A 378 -1.42 -10.42 12.51
N PHE A 379 -2.38 -10.17 13.42
CA PHE A 379 -3.63 -10.89 13.49
C PHE A 379 -4.45 -10.76 12.19
N ILE A 380 -4.64 -9.54 11.68
CA ILE A 380 -5.36 -9.33 10.41
C ILE A 380 -4.59 -9.97 9.25
N ALA A 381 -3.26 -9.95 9.28
CA ALA A 381 -2.43 -10.54 8.22
C ALA A 381 -2.54 -12.06 8.13
N VAL A 382 -2.83 -12.75 9.25
CA VAL A 382 -3.01 -14.22 9.32
C VAL A 382 -4.46 -14.65 9.05
N MET A 383 -5.42 -13.70 9.06
CA MET A 383 -6.84 -14.02 8.84
C MET A 383 -7.13 -14.85 7.58
N PRO A 384 -6.46 -14.66 6.43
CA PRO A 384 -6.65 -15.52 5.26
C PRO A 384 -6.36 -17.01 5.54
N ALA A 385 -5.34 -17.31 6.35
CA ALA A 385 -5.03 -18.69 6.72
C ALA A 385 -6.14 -19.29 7.60
N LEU A 386 -6.71 -18.50 8.52
CA LEU A 386 -7.84 -18.92 9.35
C LEU A 386 -9.12 -19.10 8.51
N ALA A 387 -9.39 -18.21 7.55
CA ALA A 387 -10.51 -18.33 6.62
C ALA A 387 -10.39 -19.59 5.74
N GLY A 388 -9.16 -19.97 5.37
CA GLY A 388 -8.89 -21.22 4.66
C GLY A 388 -9.32 -22.49 5.43
N LEU A 389 -9.29 -22.47 6.77
CA LEU A 389 -9.79 -23.58 7.62
C LEU A 389 -11.32 -23.71 7.58
N LEU A 390 -12.04 -22.64 7.21
CA LEU A 390 -13.50 -22.64 7.02
C LEU A 390 -13.93 -23.09 5.63
N ASN A 391 -13.02 -23.67 4.84
CA ASN A 391 -13.26 -24.11 3.48
C ASN A 391 -13.77 -22.97 2.55
N VAL A 392 -13.31 -21.74 2.77
CA VAL A 392 -13.53 -20.62 1.84
C VAL A 392 -12.64 -20.81 0.61
N GLN A 393 -13.12 -20.44 -0.57
CA GLN A 393 -12.34 -20.53 -1.83
C GLN A 393 -11.05 -19.69 -1.72
N ASP A 394 -9.93 -20.23 -2.18
CA ASP A 394 -8.61 -19.63 -2.06
C ASP A 394 -8.52 -18.19 -2.64
N ALA A 395 -9.24 -17.94 -3.73
CA ALA A 395 -9.32 -16.61 -4.33
C ALA A 395 -10.02 -15.60 -3.42
N PHE A 396 -11.04 -16.03 -2.66
CA PHE A 396 -11.82 -15.16 -1.79
C PHE A 396 -11.19 -15.04 -0.39
N THR A 397 -10.49 -16.08 0.12
CA THR A 397 -9.78 -16.03 1.40
C THR A 397 -8.81 -14.86 1.51
N GLN A 398 -8.18 -14.48 0.41
CA GLN A 398 -7.23 -13.37 0.38
C GLN A 398 -7.86 -11.99 0.66
N PHE A 399 -9.18 -11.87 0.53
CA PHE A 399 -9.92 -10.65 0.88
C PHE A 399 -10.38 -10.62 2.33
N PHE A 400 -10.32 -11.75 3.05
CA PHE A 400 -10.65 -11.81 4.49
C PHE A 400 -9.63 -11.12 5.40
N GLY A 401 -8.51 -10.72 4.86
CA GLY A 401 -7.46 -10.09 5.65
C GLY A 401 -6.17 -9.99 4.85
N GLY A 402 -5.07 -10.19 5.54
CA GLY A 402 -3.75 -10.13 4.94
C GLY A 402 -3.37 -8.75 4.44
N THR A 403 -2.40 -8.73 3.55
CA THR A 403 -1.90 -7.50 2.93
C THR A 403 -2.93 -6.77 2.11
N SER A 404 -3.78 -7.50 1.39
CA SER A 404 -4.75 -6.93 0.45
C SER A 404 -5.80 -6.05 1.12
N LEU A 405 -6.41 -6.55 2.21
CA LEU A 405 -7.43 -5.79 2.94
C LEU A 405 -6.82 -4.56 3.62
N LEU A 406 -5.65 -4.73 4.26
CA LEU A 406 -4.98 -3.62 4.95
C LEU A 406 -4.50 -2.53 3.97
N ILE A 407 -3.99 -2.92 2.79
CA ILE A 407 -3.63 -1.97 1.72
C ILE A 407 -4.89 -1.25 1.25
N MET A 408 -5.97 -1.97 0.96
CA MET A 408 -7.21 -1.37 0.47
C MET A 408 -7.77 -0.36 1.48
N VAL A 409 -7.90 -0.73 2.75
CA VAL A 409 -8.41 0.16 3.81
C VAL A 409 -7.47 1.35 4.04
N GLY A 410 -6.15 1.12 4.12
CA GLY A 410 -5.17 2.18 4.34
C GLY A 410 -5.17 3.21 3.22
N VAL A 411 -5.13 2.77 1.96
CA VAL A 411 -5.12 3.65 0.79
C VAL A 411 -6.42 4.44 0.66
N VAL A 412 -7.58 3.81 0.91
CA VAL A 412 -8.87 4.50 0.88
C VAL A 412 -8.91 5.60 1.94
N ILE A 413 -8.51 5.30 3.18
CA ILE A 413 -8.51 6.28 4.27
C ILE A 413 -7.53 7.44 3.98
N ASP A 414 -6.31 7.13 3.54
CA ASP A 414 -5.32 8.17 3.19
C ASP A 414 -5.81 9.06 2.04
N THR A 415 -6.44 8.47 1.02
CA THR A 415 -7.01 9.22 -0.11
C THR A 415 -8.18 10.11 0.33
N LEU A 416 -9.06 9.60 1.19
CA LEU A 416 -10.17 10.38 1.76
C LEU A 416 -9.67 11.55 2.60
N GLN A 417 -8.65 11.33 3.47
CA GLN A 417 -8.05 12.39 4.27
C GLN A 417 -7.43 13.49 3.40
N GLN A 418 -6.80 13.13 2.27
CA GLN A 418 -6.29 14.12 1.33
C GLN A 418 -7.42 14.92 0.65
N ILE A 419 -8.49 14.25 0.21
CA ILE A 419 -9.67 14.93 -0.36
C ILE A 419 -10.28 15.90 0.65
N GLU A 420 -10.45 15.48 1.90
CA GLU A 420 -10.95 16.34 2.98
C GLU A 420 -10.04 17.55 3.21
N SER A 421 -8.74 17.35 3.21
CA SER A 421 -7.75 18.43 3.35
C SER A 421 -7.85 19.45 2.22
N TYR A 422 -8.00 19.02 0.97
CA TYR A 422 -8.24 19.93 -0.17
C TYR A 422 -9.55 20.71 -0.05
N MET A 423 -10.62 20.08 0.42
CA MET A 423 -11.90 20.76 0.65
C MET A 423 -11.80 21.82 1.75
N LEU A 424 -11.10 21.53 2.85
CA LEU A 424 -10.91 22.46 3.96
C LEU A 424 -10.09 23.68 3.54
N MET A 425 -8.98 23.50 2.82
CA MET A 425 -8.17 24.62 2.33
C MET A 425 -9.00 25.61 1.50
N ARG A 426 -9.83 25.14 0.60
CA ARG A 426 -10.70 26.01 -0.23
C ARG A 426 -11.81 26.70 0.56
N HIS A 427 -12.30 26.07 1.61
CA HIS A 427 -13.29 26.70 2.47
C HIS A 427 -12.70 27.93 3.21
N TYR A 428 -11.44 27.82 3.66
CA TYR A 428 -10.71 28.93 4.25
C TYR A 428 -10.40 30.06 3.26
N ASP A 429 -10.01 29.76 2.03
CA ASP A 429 -9.79 30.77 0.97
C ASP A 429 -11.07 31.55 0.63
N GLY A 430 -12.22 30.88 0.62
CA GLY A 430 -13.52 31.52 0.44
C GLY A 430 -13.87 32.50 1.57
N LEU A 431 -13.54 32.18 2.80
CA LEU A 431 -13.75 33.03 3.96
C LEU A 431 -12.80 34.24 3.97
N LEU A 432 -11.54 34.07 3.57
CA LEU A 432 -10.57 35.16 3.45
C LEU A 432 -10.95 36.15 2.35
N ASN A 433 -11.40 35.67 1.20
CA ASN A 433 -11.84 36.52 0.11
C ASN A 433 -13.15 37.29 0.41
N SER A 434 -14.09 36.66 1.16
CA SER A 434 -15.31 37.35 1.62
C SER A 434 -15.04 38.42 2.68
N GLY A 435 -13.94 38.30 3.43
CA GLY A 435 -13.48 39.31 4.40
C GLY A 435 -12.88 40.55 3.76
N HIS A 436 -12.28 40.44 2.57
CA HIS A 436 -11.69 41.58 1.85
C HIS A 436 -12.74 42.43 1.11
N THR A 437 -13.82 41.82 0.59
CA THR A 437 -14.89 42.54 -0.08
C THR A 437 -15.76 43.39 0.85
N ARG A 438 -15.81 43.05 2.14
CA ARG A 438 -16.52 43.90 3.15
C ARG A 438 -15.78 45.15 3.61
N LYS A 439 -14.44 45.24 3.35
CA LYS A 439 -13.66 46.43 3.74
C LYS A 439 -13.54 47.53 2.68
N SER A 440 -13.89 47.24 1.43
CA SER A 440 -13.81 48.28 0.37
C SER A 440 -15.10 49.09 0.18
N GLY A 441 -16.18 48.77 0.91
CA GLY A 441 -17.47 49.46 0.81
C GLY A 441 -17.75 50.51 1.88
N ALA A 442 -16.79 50.80 2.78
CA ALA A 442 -17.05 51.71 3.93
C ALA A 442 -16.13 52.93 4.01
N VAL A 443 -15.50 53.37 2.91
CA VAL A 443 -14.77 54.66 2.86
C VAL A 443 -15.18 55.40 1.59
N SER A 444 -16.41 55.91 1.58
CA SER A 444 -16.78 57.07 0.80
C SER A 444 -18.11 57.62 1.31
N ALA A 445 -18.07 58.31 2.45
CA ALA A 445 -19.02 59.35 2.82
C ALA A 445 -18.48 60.06 4.08
N TYR A 446 -18.07 61.30 3.88
CA TYR A 446 -17.64 62.41 4.71
C TYR A 446 -16.20 62.79 4.67
#